data_642fbfe171c147e3d9a242bb63759b25
#
_entry.id   642fbfe171c147e3d9a242bb63759b25
#
_cell.length_a   1.000
_cell.length_b   1.000
_cell.length_c   1.000
_cell.angle_alpha   90.00
_cell.angle_beta   90.00
_cell.angle_gamma   90.00
#
_symmetry.space_group_name_H-M   'P 1'
#
loop_
_entity.id
_entity.type
_entity.pdbx_description
1 polymer ?
#
loop_
_entity_poly.entity_id
_entity_poly.type
_entity_poly.pdbx_seq_one_letter_code
_entity_poly.pdbx_strand_id
1 'polypeptide(L)'
;GEPWFDSVESLLSHTAFSIGGVKGIEFGGGFSAVSGYGSDFNDAFRMEQGRVVTATNRNGGINGGITNGMDVVFQCAVKPTPSIGQPQRTVDFLRGEDAELTIHGRHDPAIIRRICPVLDSVTALVLCDLLTQRFGTDYLAKEARP
;
A
#
# COMPACT_ATOMS: atom_id res chain seq x y z
N GLY A 1 4.76 3.87 14.03
CA GLY A 1 5.25 4.93 13.14
C GLY A 1 5.83 6.10 13.90
N GLU A 2 6.75 6.76 13.25
CA GLU A 2 7.37 7.99 13.75
C GLU A 2 6.96 9.14 12.81
N PRO A 3 5.99 9.97 13.18
CA PRO A 3 5.79 11.19 12.43
C PRO A 3 7.08 12.04 12.55
N TRP A 4 7.57 12.53 11.54
CA TRP A 4 7.03 13.17 10.35
C TRP A 4 7.12 12.34 9.07
N PHE A 5 8.39 12.04 8.62
CA PHE A 5 8.67 11.33 7.38
C PHE A 5 8.49 9.81 7.50
N ASP A 6 8.61 9.28 8.72
CA ASP A 6 8.56 7.84 9.01
C ASP A 6 7.20 7.42 9.60
N SER A 7 6.14 8.11 9.19
CA SER A 7 4.77 7.66 9.46
C SER A 7 4.52 6.30 8.83
N VAL A 8 3.58 5.53 9.39
CA VAL A 8 3.22 4.21 8.87
C VAL A 8 2.81 4.30 7.41
N GLU A 9 2.00 5.32 7.04
CA GLU A 9 1.59 5.53 5.64
C GLU A 9 2.79 5.84 4.74
N SER A 10 3.75 6.66 5.21
CA SER A 10 4.94 7.01 4.43
C SER A 10 5.77 5.78 4.12
N LEU A 11 6.06 4.95 5.11
CA LEU A 11 6.90 3.77 4.96
C LEU A 11 6.24 2.70 4.10
N LEU A 12 4.95 2.44 4.33
CA LEU A 12 4.17 1.52 3.50
C LEU A 12 4.07 2.01 2.05
N SER A 13 3.84 3.31 1.85
CA SER A 13 3.78 3.90 0.51
C SER A 13 5.11 3.81 -0.21
N HIS A 14 6.21 4.17 0.48
CA HIS A 14 7.56 4.09 -0.07
C HIS A 14 7.88 2.68 -0.59
N THR A 15 7.60 1.66 0.23
CA THR A 15 7.85 0.27 -0.15
C THR A 15 6.87 -0.23 -1.22
N ALA A 16 5.58 0.14 -1.16
CA ALA A 16 4.60 -0.24 -2.17
C ALA A 16 4.98 0.31 -3.56
N PHE A 17 5.44 1.57 -3.64
CA PHE A 17 5.88 2.16 -4.90
C PHE A 17 7.21 1.60 -5.43
N SER A 18 7.99 0.87 -4.63
CA SER A 18 9.13 0.11 -5.13
C SER A 18 8.73 -1.09 -6.00
N ILE A 19 7.48 -1.53 -5.90
CA ILE A 19 6.94 -2.65 -6.69
C ILE A 19 6.57 -2.14 -8.08
N GLY A 20 7.18 -2.70 -9.12
CA GLY A 20 6.87 -2.33 -10.50
C GLY A 20 5.40 -2.54 -10.82
N GLY A 21 4.75 -1.51 -11.36
CA GLY A 21 3.34 -1.54 -11.74
C GLY A 21 2.38 -0.95 -10.72
N VAL A 22 2.77 -0.75 -9.48
CA VAL A 22 1.98 0.02 -8.51
C VAL A 22 1.98 1.50 -8.93
N LYS A 23 0.78 2.10 -8.95
CA LYS A 23 0.55 3.48 -9.42
C LYS A 23 -0.25 4.33 -8.44
N GLY A 24 -0.76 3.73 -7.40
CA GLY A 24 -1.49 4.43 -6.35
C GLY A 24 -1.57 3.60 -5.10
N ILE A 25 -1.71 4.29 -3.98
CA ILE A 25 -2.02 3.72 -2.67
C ILE A 25 -2.97 4.67 -1.95
N GLU A 26 -3.91 4.11 -1.22
CA GLU A 26 -4.77 4.87 -0.31
C GLU A 26 -5.02 4.08 0.97
N PHE A 27 -5.23 4.80 2.07
CA PHE A 27 -5.45 4.23 3.39
C PHE A 27 -6.88 4.48 3.86
N GLY A 28 -7.50 3.43 4.45
CA GLY A 28 -8.88 3.52 4.92
C GLY A 28 -9.85 3.97 3.84
N GLY A 29 -10.57 5.06 4.09
CA GLY A 29 -11.48 5.68 3.13
C GLY A 29 -10.81 6.37 1.94
N GLY A 30 -9.51 6.66 2.06
CA GLY A 30 -8.69 7.18 0.98
C GLY A 30 -9.33 8.35 0.23
N PHE A 31 -9.38 8.27 -1.09
CA PHE A 31 -9.96 9.31 -1.94
C PHE A 31 -11.47 9.55 -1.72
N SER A 32 -12.21 8.63 -1.12
CA SER A 32 -13.62 8.87 -0.80
C SER A 32 -13.82 9.97 0.24
N ALA A 33 -12.78 10.27 1.02
CA ALA A 33 -12.82 11.34 2.02
C ALA A 33 -13.04 12.73 1.42
N VAL A 34 -12.63 12.96 0.17
CA VAL A 34 -12.73 14.29 -0.46
C VAL A 34 -14.16 14.70 -0.80
N SER A 35 -15.10 13.74 -0.83
CA SER A 35 -16.53 14.00 -1.10
C SER A 35 -17.38 14.07 0.16
N GLY A 36 -16.79 13.90 1.36
CA GLY A 36 -17.47 13.90 2.66
C GLY A 36 -17.08 15.09 3.53
N TYR A 37 -17.73 15.18 4.68
CA TYR A 37 -17.40 16.16 5.72
C TYR A 37 -16.45 15.52 6.75
N GLY A 38 -15.71 16.37 7.48
CA GLY A 38 -14.80 15.89 8.55
C GLY A 38 -15.52 15.04 9.61
N SER A 39 -16.77 15.34 9.92
CA SER A 39 -17.62 14.54 10.81
C SER A 39 -17.84 13.12 10.33
N ASP A 40 -17.86 12.89 9.02
CA ASP A 40 -18.09 11.58 8.42
C ASP A 40 -16.85 10.68 8.51
N PHE A 41 -15.67 11.31 8.61
CA PHE A 41 -14.36 10.63 8.69
C PHE A 41 -13.75 10.66 10.09
N ASN A 42 -14.48 11.12 11.08
CA ASN A 42 -14.08 11.03 12.47
C ASN A 42 -14.42 9.64 13.02
N ASP A 43 -13.42 8.77 13.14
CA ASP A 43 -13.56 7.45 13.75
C ASP A 43 -13.74 7.61 15.27
N ALA A 44 -15.00 7.73 15.72
CA ALA A 44 -15.32 7.97 17.11
C ALA A 44 -14.84 6.83 18.01
N PHE A 45 -14.14 7.15 19.09
CA PHE A 45 -13.69 6.18 20.06
C PHE A 45 -14.83 5.63 20.91
N ARG A 46 -14.75 4.35 21.25
CA ARG A 46 -15.66 3.64 22.16
C ARG A 46 -14.92 2.61 22.99
N MET A 47 -15.51 2.23 24.11
CA MET A 47 -15.04 1.12 24.91
C MET A 47 -15.72 -0.17 24.45
N GLU A 48 -14.91 -1.20 24.19
CA GLU A 48 -15.39 -2.54 23.86
C GLU A 48 -14.54 -3.57 24.60
N GLN A 49 -15.17 -4.35 25.46
CA GLN A 49 -14.52 -5.38 26.31
C GLN A 49 -13.27 -4.87 27.06
N GLY A 50 -13.34 -3.64 27.59
CA GLY A 50 -12.26 -3.03 28.35
C GLY A 50 -11.11 -2.45 27.51
N ARG A 51 -11.25 -2.41 26.18
CA ARG A 51 -10.30 -1.81 25.25
C ARG A 51 -10.90 -0.60 24.58
N VAL A 52 -10.07 0.37 24.27
CA VAL A 52 -10.45 1.51 23.43
C VAL A 52 -10.37 1.04 21.97
N VAL A 53 -11.46 1.17 21.25
CA VAL A 53 -11.58 0.89 19.81
C VAL A 53 -12.27 2.05 19.12
N THR A 54 -12.26 2.11 17.81
CA THR A 54 -13.04 3.07 17.04
C THR A 54 -14.35 2.44 16.55
N ALA A 55 -15.40 3.24 16.42
CA ALA A 55 -16.70 2.78 15.92
C ALA A 55 -16.68 2.46 14.42
N THR A 56 -15.80 3.14 13.70
CA THR A 56 -15.53 2.97 12.27
C THR A 56 -14.01 2.93 12.07
N ASN A 57 -13.55 2.57 10.90
CA ASN A 57 -12.12 2.54 10.57
C ASN A 57 -11.84 3.25 9.24
N ARG A 58 -12.36 4.46 9.10
CA ARG A 58 -12.23 5.26 7.89
C ARG A 58 -10.82 5.81 7.68
N ASN A 59 -10.06 5.96 8.79
CA ASN A 59 -8.64 6.32 8.75
C ASN A 59 -7.71 5.13 8.53
N GLY A 60 -8.26 3.92 8.32
CA GLY A 60 -7.47 2.72 8.04
C GLY A 60 -6.52 2.31 9.16
N GLY A 61 -6.90 2.55 10.43
CA GLY A 61 -6.12 2.14 11.59
C GLY A 61 -4.93 3.05 11.91
N ILE A 62 -4.82 4.20 11.24
CA ILE A 62 -3.68 5.11 11.36
C ILE A 62 -4.18 6.53 11.59
N ASN A 63 -3.74 7.17 12.68
CA ASN A 63 -4.03 8.56 12.99
C ASN A 63 -2.72 9.31 13.25
N GLY A 64 -2.51 10.42 12.56
CA GLY A 64 -1.29 11.22 12.71
C GLY A 64 0.01 10.45 12.43
N GLY A 65 -0.05 9.45 11.55
CA GLY A 65 1.11 8.63 11.17
C GLY A 65 1.40 7.46 12.11
N ILE A 66 0.57 7.21 13.12
CA ILE A 66 0.76 6.19 14.16
C ILE A 66 -0.45 5.25 14.16
N THR A 67 -0.21 3.94 14.29
CA THR A 67 -1.29 2.97 14.44
C THR A 67 -2.11 3.21 15.71
N ASN A 68 -3.43 3.08 15.61
CA ASN A 68 -4.37 3.35 16.70
C ASN A 68 -4.93 2.08 17.37
N GLY A 69 -4.42 0.91 16.99
CA GLY A 69 -4.88 -0.40 17.52
C GLY A 69 -6.01 -1.04 16.72
N MET A 70 -6.54 -0.36 15.70
CA MET A 70 -7.45 -0.95 14.72
C MET A 70 -6.65 -1.60 13.58
N ASP A 71 -7.35 -2.38 12.75
CA ASP A 71 -6.73 -2.98 11.57
C ASP A 71 -6.14 -1.91 10.65
N VAL A 72 -4.91 -2.10 10.23
CA VAL A 72 -4.30 -1.26 9.20
C VAL A 72 -4.85 -1.67 7.84
N VAL A 73 -5.61 -0.78 7.22
CA VAL A 73 -6.31 -1.04 5.96
C VAL A 73 -5.82 -0.08 4.89
N PHE A 74 -5.31 -0.62 3.79
CA PHE A 74 -4.92 0.15 2.61
C PHE A 74 -5.15 -0.65 1.34
N GLN A 75 -5.20 0.02 0.21
CA GLN A 75 -5.32 -0.60 -1.10
C GLN A 75 -4.38 0.07 -2.11
N CYS A 76 -3.90 -0.74 -3.05
CA CYS A 76 -2.97 -0.30 -4.08
C CYS A 76 -3.59 -0.44 -5.47
N ALA A 77 -3.40 0.59 -6.30
CA ALA A 77 -3.74 0.54 -7.71
C ALA A 77 -2.55 -0.01 -8.50
N VAL A 78 -2.81 -1.06 -9.26
CA VAL A 78 -1.82 -1.69 -10.13
C VAL A 78 -2.18 -1.45 -11.58
N LYS A 79 -1.25 -0.89 -12.37
CA LYS A 79 -1.50 -0.63 -13.78
C LYS A 79 -1.61 -1.95 -14.56
N PRO A 80 -2.49 -2.02 -15.57
CA PRO A 80 -2.54 -3.15 -16.49
C PRO A 80 -1.21 -3.38 -17.19
N THR A 81 -0.95 -4.63 -17.59
CA THR A 81 0.26 -4.98 -18.34
C THR A 81 0.26 -4.27 -19.70
N PRO A 82 1.26 -3.43 -20.00
CA PRO A 82 1.31 -2.69 -21.27
C PRO A 82 1.84 -3.52 -22.43
N SER A 83 2.50 -4.66 -22.16
CA SER A 83 3.00 -5.58 -23.17
C SER A 83 1.86 -6.46 -23.66
N ILE A 84 1.26 -6.08 -24.78
CA ILE A 84 0.12 -6.77 -25.40
C ILE A 84 0.40 -7.01 -26.88
N GLY A 85 -0.29 -8.02 -27.47
CA GLY A 85 -0.13 -8.41 -28.87
C GLY A 85 -0.86 -7.51 -29.87
N GLN A 86 -1.34 -6.33 -29.45
CA GLN A 86 -1.95 -5.36 -30.35
C GLN A 86 -0.93 -4.36 -30.88
N PRO A 87 -1.07 -3.84 -32.11
CA PRO A 87 -0.23 -2.77 -32.63
C PRO A 87 -0.28 -1.55 -31.73
N GLN A 88 0.89 -1.01 -31.41
CA GLN A 88 1.04 0.15 -30.52
C GLN A 88 1.91 1.20 -31.20
N ARG A 89 1.49 2.45 -31.12
CA ARG A 89 2.28 3.58 -31.60
C ARG A 89 3.47 3.79 -30.67
N THR A 90 4.63 3.99 -31.27
CA THR A 90 5.89 4.24 -30.58
C THR A 90 6.80 5.10 -31.46
N VAL A 91 8.07 5.18 -31.11
CA VAL A 91 9.08 5.88 -31.90
C VAL A 91 10.29 5.00 -32.15
N ASP A 92 10.88 5.09 -33.31
CA ASP A 92 12.24 4.63 -33.56
C ASP A 92 13.20 5.76 -33.15
N PHE A 93 13.75 5.67 -31.96
CA PHE A 93 14.59 6.74 -31.43
C PHE A 93 15.95 6.85 -32.14
N LEU A 94 16.40 5.80 -32.85
CA LEU A 94 17.63 5.85 -33.65
C LEU A 94 17.44 6.66 -34.93
N ARG A 95 16.25 6.54 -35.54
CA ARG A 95 15.88 7.29 -36.75
C ARG A 95 15.21 8.62 -36.45
N GLY A 96 14.69 8.78 -35.21
CA GLY A 96 13.95 9.98 -34.81
C GLY A 96 12.58 10.11 -35.46
N GLU A 97 11.91 8.99 -35.76
CA GLU A 97 10.63 8.94 -36.45
C GLU A 97 9.57 8.14 -35.70
N ASP A 98 8.29 8.42 -35.98
CA ASP A 98 7.19 7.62 -35.46
C ASP A 98 7.20 6.20 -36.04
N ALA A 99 6.88 5.23 -35.21
CA ALA A 99 6.88 3.81 -35.58
C ALA A 99 5.64 3.11 -34.99
N GLU A 100 5.35 1.93 -35.51
CA GLU A 100 4.38 1.00 -34.94
C GLU A 100 5.07 -0.28 -34.51
N LEU A 101 4.77 -0.75 -33.31
CA LEU A 101 5.34 -1.97 -32.75
C LEU A 101 4.23 -2.94 -32.40
N THR A 102 4.36 -4.18 -32.88
CA THR A 102 3.57 -5.32 -32.40
C THR A 102 4.48 -6.28 -31.68
N ILE A 103 4.22 -6.51 -30.40
CA ILE A 103 5.00 -7.43 -29.59
C ILE A 103 4.42 -8.83 -29.75
N HIS A 104 5.18 -9.74 -30.34
CA HIS A 104 4.79 -11.14 -30.51
C HIS A 104 5.31 -11.99 -29.35
N GLY A 105 4.48 -12.92 -28.87
CA GLY A 105 4.84 -13.85 -27.81
C GLY A 105 3.76 -14.08 -26.78
N ARG A 106 4.13 -14.74 -25.69
CA ARG A 106 3.24 -14.96 -24.56
C ARG A 106 3.20 -13.71 -23.68
N HIS A 107 2.01 -13.17 -23.48
CA HIS A 107 1.78 -12.04 -22.59
C HIS A 107 1.09 -12.49 -21.30
N ASP A 108 1.52 -11.94 -20.17
CA ASP A 108 0.79 -12.11 -18.91
C ASP A 108 -0.48 -11.24 -18.95
N PRO A 109 -1.68 -11.84 -18.79
CA PRO A 109 -2.93 -11.06 -18.86
C PRO A 109 -3.06 -10.04 -17.71
N ALA A 110 -2.45 -10.34 -16.55
CA ALA A 110 -2.44 -9.44 -15.41
C ALA A 110 -1.27 -9.78 -14.49
N ILE A 111 -0.56 -8.76 -14.02
CA ILE A 111 0.55 -8.90 -13.06
C ILE A 111 0.08 -8.87 -11.60
N ILE A 112 -1.15 -8.47 -11.35
CA ILE A 112 -1.68 -8.26 -9.99
C ILE A 112 -1.54 -9.50 -9.11
N ARG A 113 -1.78 -10.71 -9.65
CA ARG A 113 -1.63 -11.95 -8.88
C ARG A 113 -0.21 -12.20 -8.37
N ARG A 114 0.79 -11.67 -9.07
CA ARG A 114 2.20 -11.76 -8.65
C ARG A 114 2.56 -10.63 -7.69
N ILE A 115 1.89 -9.49 -7.80
CA ILE A 115 2.12 -8.34 -6.93
C ILE A 115 1.56 -8.59 -5.52
N CYS A 116 0.41 -9.26 -5.38
CA CYS A 116 -0.17 -9.51 -4.06
C CYS A 116 0.82 -10.11 -3.05
N PRO A 117 1.46 -11.26 -3.28
CA PRO A 117 2.40 -11.82 -2.32
C PRO A 117 3.65 -10.96 -2.11
N VAL A 118 4.06 -10.17 -3.10
CA VAL A 118 5.16 -9.21 -2.95
C VAL A 118 4.75 -8.06 -2.04
N LEU A 119 3.54 -7.53 -2.24
CA LEU A 119 2.98 -6.47 -1.40
C LEU A 119 2.83 -6.93 0.05
N ASP A 120 2.31 -8.14 0.27
CA ASP A 120 2.21 -8.75 1.60
C ASP A 120 3.59 -8.85 2.27
N SER A 121 4.60 -9.30 1.52
CA SER A 121 5.97 -9.46 2.03
C SER A 121 6.61 -8.12 2.41
N VAL A 122 6.51 -7.09 1.57
CA VAL A 122 7.09 -5.77 1.89
C VAL A 122 6.32 -5.09 3.02
N THR A 123 5.02 -5.31 3.11
CA THR A 123 4.20 -4.85 4.24
C THR A 123 4.68 -5.48 5.55
N ALA A 124 4.88 -6.79 5.56
CA ALA A 124 5.40 -7.50 6.74
C ALA A 124 6.79 -6.99 7.14
N LEU A 125 7.68 -6.73 6.18
CA LEU A 125 9.00 -6.16 6.46
C LEU A 125 8.92 -4.79 7.12
N VAL A 126 8.07 -3.89 6.62
CA VAL A 126 7.85 -2.56 7.21
C VAL A 126 7.30 -2.68 8.63
N LEU A 127 6.32 -3.55 8.84
CA LEU A 127 5.73 -3.74 10.17
C LEU A 127 6.74 -4.35 11.16
N CYS A 128 7.54 -5.32 10.73
CA CYS A 128 8.62 -5.88 11.54
C CYS A 128 9.63 -4.80 11.95
N ASP A 129 10.04 -3.95 11.02
CA ASP A 129 10.97 -2.85 11.30
C ASP A 129 10.37 -1.86 12.32
N LEU A 130 9.14 -1.41 12.11
CA LEU A 130 8.43 -0.54 13.05
C LEU A 130 8.27 -1.16 14.44
N LEU A 131 7.96 -2.45 14.53
CA LEU A 131 7.85 -3.18 15.81
C LEU A 131 9.20 -3.27 16.52
N THR A 132 10.27 -3.57 15.78
CA THR A 132 11.61 -3.64 16.37
C THR A 132 12.14 -2.28 16.80
N GLN A 133 11.83 -1.21 16.07
CA GLN A 133 12.14 0.16 16.49
C GLN A 133 11.42 0.53 17.78
N ARG A 134 10.15 0.15 17.92
CA ARG A 134 9.33 0.49 19.09
C ARG A 134 9.65 -0.35 20.32
N PHE A 135 9.85 -1.64 20.17
CA PHE A 135 9.91 -2.62 21.26
C PHE A 135 11.28 -3.28 21.42
N GLY A 136 12.24 -2.99 20.55
CA GLY A 136 13.55 -3.61 20.50
C GLY A 136 13.57 -4.89 19.67
N THR A 137 14.77 -5.31 19.26
CA THR A 137 14.98 -6.46 18.37
C THR A 137 14.53 -7.80 18.97
N ASP A 138 14.52 -7.92 20.29
CA ASP A 138 14.11 -9.15 20.97
C ASP A 138 12.60 -9.35 21.06
N TYR A 139 11.80 -8.35 20.66
CA TYR A 139 10.34 -8.41 20.72
C TYR A 139 9.80 -9.57 19.88
N LEU A 140 10.19 -9.64 18.61
CA LEU A 140 9.77 -10.70 17.69
C LEU A 140 10.26 -12.08 18.11
N ALA A 141 11.43 -12.16 18.75
CA ALA A 141 11.97 -13.42 19.26
C ALA A 141 11.19 -13.97 20.47
N LYS A 142 10.57 -13.10 21.28
CA LYS A 142 9.72 -13.51 22.42
C LYS A 142 8.40 -14.09 21.97
N GLU A 143 7.79 -13.51 20.94
CA GLU A 143 6.54 -13.97 20.35
C GLU A 143 6.69 -15.33 19.64
N ALA A 144 7.90 -15.65 19.16
CA ALA A 144 8.22 -16.90 18.47
C ALA A 144 8.53 -18.09 19.42
N ARG A 145 8.53 -17.87 20.75
CA ARG A 145 8.74 -18.97 21.71
C ARG A 145 7.41 -19.66 22.00
N PRO A 146 7.32 -21.00 21.79
CA PRO A 146 6.13 -21.79 22.10
C PRO A 146 5.85 -21.82 23.61
#